data_31bd0d5a28776bcd03a0fff04d82d788
#
_entry.id   31bd0d5a28776bcd03a0fff04d82d788
#
_cell.length_a   1.000
_cell.length_b   1.000
_cell.length_c   1.000
_cell.angle_alpha   90.00
_cell.angle_beta   90.00
_cell.angle_gamma   90.00
#
_symmetry.space_group_name_H-M   'P 1'
#
loop_
_entity.id
_entity.type
_entity.pdbx_description
1 polymer ?
#
loop_
_entity_poly.entity_id
_entity_poly.type
_entity_poly.pdbx_seq_one_letter_code
_entity_poly.pdbx_strand_id
1 'polypeptide(L)'
;MIKTKDEYDNLIIKILESVISGHVPSPANFPDFSEKEFNEALFQCVENQFIVGYHSYRMDDGSTYSKRIGEPSVTIDGFSYMDSVKQAQALKIAQAAEKNSIVAKLNANKAFILSVVSILLTVIINLDKLVTNLPKLLSYLNLLK
;
A
#
# COMPACT_ATOMS: atom_id res chain seq x y z
N MET A 1 10.66 1.48 16.75
CA MET A 1 11.70 2.38 16.16
C MET A 1 11.31 2.71 14.74
N ILE A 2 11.08 4.01 14.45
CA ILE A 2 10.73 4.51 13.12
C ILE A 2 11.87 4.20 12.15
N LYS A 3 11.57 3.52 11.04
CA LYS A 3 12.56 3.12 10.02
C LYS A 3 12.38 3.86 8.71
N THR A 4 11.21 4.42 8.48
CA THR A 4 10.86 5.05 7.20
C THR A 4 10.25 6.43 7.41
N LYS A 5 10.36 7.26 6.37
CA LYS A 5 9.69 8.56 6.35
C LYS A 5 8.16 8.40 6.48
N ASP A 6 7.58 7.39 5.83
CA ASP A 6 6.14 7.16 5.86
C ASP A 6 5.64 6.82 7.28
N GLU A 7 6.41 6.07 8.08
CA GLU A 7 6.10 5.82 9.50
C GLU A 7 6.17 7.10 10.33
N TYR A 8 7.14 7.96 10.05
CA TYR A 8 7.27 9.24 10.72
C TYR A 8 6.14 10.20 10.38
N ASP A 9 5.82 10.34 9.09
CA ASP A 9 4.70 11.16 8.61
C ASP A 9 3.37 10.66 9.22
N ASN A 10 3.18 9.35 9.34
CA ASN A 10 2.02 8.76 10.00
C ASN A 10 1.92 9.12 11.49
N LEU A 11 3.04 9.17 12.22
CA LEU A 11 3.04 9.59 13.62
C LEU A 11 2.64 11.06 13.74
N ILE A 12 3.19 11.94 12.90
CA ILE A 12 2.80 13.36 12.87
C ILE A 12 1.29 13.49 12.59
N ILE A 13 0.77 12.80 11.57
CA ILE A 13 -0.68 12.83 11.27
C ILE A 13 -1.51 12.40 12.48
N LYS A 14 -1.16 11.31 13.14
CA LYS A 14 -1.87 10.83 14.34
C LYS A 14 -1.84 11.85 15.47
N ILE A 15 -0.71 12.55 15.67
CA ILE A 15 -0.61 13.64 16.67
C ILE A 15 -1.57 14.78 16.30
N LEU A 16 -1.58 15.21 15.03
CA LEU A 16 -2.47 16.27 14.56
C LEU A 16 -3.96 15.87 14.69
N GLU A 17 -4.31 14.65 14.29
CA GLU A 17 -5.68 14.11 14.44
C GLU A 17 -6.12 14.03 15.91
N SER A 18 -5.20 13.68 16.83
CA SER A 18 -5.47 13.73 18.28
C SER A 18 -5.83 15.13 18.74
N VAL A 19 -5.07 16.15 18.28
CA VAL A 19 -5.35 17.57 18.60
C VAL A 19 -6.69 18.03 18.02
N ILE A 20 -6.99 17.68 16.78
CA ILE A 20 -8.28 18.00 16.12
C ILE A 20 -9.45 17.39 16.90
N SER A 21 -9.26 16.19 17.45
CA SER A 21 -10.27 15.49 18.26
C SER A 21 -10.39 16.06 19.70
N GLY A 22 -9.65 17.13 20.04
CA GLY A 22 -9.66 17.74 21.37
C GLY A 22 -8.86 16.96 22.41
N HIS A 23 -8.09 15.96 22.01
CA HIS A 23 -7.25 15.21 22.94
C HIS A 23 -5.85 15.85 23.04
N VAL A 24 -5.32 15.83 24.26
CA VAL A 24 -3.91 16.23 24.47
C VAL A 24 -3.01 15.06 24.08
N PRO A 25 -2.16 15.21 23.04
CA PRO A 25 -1.24 14.14 22.65
C PRO A 25 -0.28 13.82 23.80
N SER A 26 -0.14 12.54 24.11
CA SER A 26 0.82 12.05 25.10
C SER A 26 1.42 10.73 24.62
N PRO A 27 2.65 10.36 25.05
CA PRO A 27 3.27 9.09 24.63
C PRO A 27 2.39 7.85 24.90
N ALA A 28 1.61 7.89 25.98
CA ALA A 28 0.71 6.80 26.34
C ALA A 28 -0.39 6.51 25.29
N ASN A 29 -0.74 7.50 24.48
CA ASN A 29 -1.75 7.37 23.44
C ASN A 29 -1.20 6.75 22.14
N PHE A 30 0.13 6.55 22.08
CA PHE A 30 0.84 6.08 20.88
C PHE A 30 1.79 4.91 21.23
N PRO A 31 1.25 3.77 21.69
CA PRO A 31 2.05 2.66 22.22
C PRO A 31 2.99 2.01 21.18
N ASP A 32 2.73 2.20 19.90
CA ASP A 32 3.56 1.68 18.80
C ASP A 32 4.90 2.42 18.66
N PHE A 33 5.04 3.58 19.33
CA PHE A 33 6.21 4.46 19.21
C PHE A 33 6.86 4.64 20.58
N SER A 34 8.18 4.75 20.57
CA SER A 34 8.91 5.09 21.81
C SER A 34 8.62 6.54 22.21
N GLU A 35 8.77 6.83 23.51
CA GLU A 35 8.62 8.18 24.03
C GLU A 35 9.54 9.19 23.33
N LYS A 36 10.76 8.77 22.98
CA LYS A 36 11.71 9.60 22.24
C LYS A 36 11.20 9.95 20.84
N GLU A 37 10.64 8.98 20.12
CA GLU A 37 10.09 9.20 18.76
C GLU A 37 8.86 10.11 18.82
N PHE A 38 8.00 9.91 19.82
CA PHE A 38 6.85 10.77 20.05
C PHE A 38 7.27 12.22 20.33
N ASN A 39 8.23 12.42 21.26
CA ASN A 39 8.71 13.74 21.64
C ASN A 39 9.37 14.46 20.46
N GLU A 40 10.15 13.76 19.64
CA GLU A 40 10.73 14.33 18.41
C GLU A 40 9.66 14.72 17.41
N ALA A 41 8.65 13.89 17.19
CA ALA A 41 7.55 14.20 16.27
C ALA A 41 6.70 15.38 16.77
N LEU A 42 6.40 15.43 18.05
CA LEU A 42 5.69 16.56 18.66
C LEU A 42 6.52 17.85 18.59
N PHE A 43 7.82 17.77 18.85
CA PHE A 43 8.76 18.89 18.67
C PHE A 43 8.70 19.44 17.24
N GLN A 44 8.76 18.55 16.23
CA GLN A 44 8.66 18.94 14.82
C GLN A 44 7.29 19.55 14.46
N CYS A 45 6.21 19.07 15.05
CA CYS A 45 4.89 19.69 14.86
C CYS A 45 4.86 21.15 15.37
N VAL A 46 5.56 21.43 16.44
CA VAL A 46 5.63 22.79 17.02
C VAL A 46 6.57 23.68 16.21
N GLU A 47 7.78 23.20 15.89
CA GLU A 47 8.79 23.95 15.12
C GLU A 47 8.31 24.32 13.71
N ASN A 48 7.59 23.38 13.06
CA ASN A 48 7.00 23.63 11.74
C ASN A 48 5.65 24.36 11.82
N GLN A 49 5.25 24.82 13.00
CA GLN A 49 4.01 25.54 13.23
C GLN A 49 2.74 24.76 12.80
N PHE A 50 2.77 23.45 12.82
CA PHE A 50 1.60 22.61 12.51
C PHE A 50 0.57 22.65 13.65
N ILE A 51 1.05 22.84 14.90
CA ILE A 51 0.23 23.01 16.08
C ILE A 51 0.66 24.24 16.88
N VAL A 52 -0.31 24.87 17.53
CA VAL A 52 -0.08 25.90 18.53
C VAL A 52 -0.53 25.41 19.91
N GLY A 53 -0.21 26.18 20.96
CA GLY A 53 -0.53 25.79 22.35
C GLY A 53 0.57 24.98 23.03
N TYR A 54 1.69 24.76 22.35
CA TYR A 54 2.90 24.16 22.91
C TYR A 54 4.10 25.09 22.73
N HIS A 55 5.07 24.93 23.63
CA HIS A 55 6.42 25.47 23.50
C HIS A 55 7.40 24.31 23.45
N SER A 56 8.24 24.25 22.43
CA SER A 56 9.23 23.20 22.24
C SER A 56 10.64 23.69 22.56
N TYR A 57 11.47 22.80 23.02
CA TYR A 57 12.88 23.08 23.30
C TYR A 57 13.72 21.81 23.13
N ARG A 58 14.98 22.01 22.74
CA ARG A 58 15.95 20.93 22.61
C ARG A 58 16.99 21.09 23.74
N MET A 59 17.28 19.99 24.43
CA MET A 59 18.30 19.95 25.47
C MET A 59 19.70 19.77 24.86
N ASP A 60 20.73 20.04 25.66
CA ASP A 60 22.15 19.90 25.25
C ASP A 60 22.53 18.46 24.90
N ASP A 61 21.84 17.46 25.43
CA ASP A 61 21.99 16.04 25.09
C ASP A 61 21.28 15.64 23.79
N GLY A 62 20.64 16.61 23.12
CA GLY A 62 19.91 16.42 21.88
C GLY A 62 18.49 15.87 22.06
N SER A 63 18.03 15.63 23.29
CA SER A 63 16.64 15.27 23.57
C SER A 63 15.71 16.44 23.31
N THR A 64 14.47 16.14 22.89
CA THR A 64 13.45 17.12 22.56
C THR A 64 12.28 17.01 23.52
N TYR A 65 11.75 18.15 23.91
CA TYR A 65 10.59 18.26 24.80
C TYR A 65 9.63 19.31 24.29
N SER A 66 8.35 19.06 24.53
CA SER A 66 7.31 20.03 24.23
C SER A 66 6.41 20.19 25.45
N LYS A 67 6.28 21.42 25.94
CA LYS A 67 5.45 21.77 27.10
C LYS A 67 4.19 22.47 26.62
N ARG A 68 3.05 22.00 27.09
CA ARG A 68 1.78 22.67 26.86
C ARG A 68 1.77 24.03 27.58
N ILE A 69 1.46 25.11 26.83
CA ILE A 69 1.36 26.47 27.33
C ILE A 69 -0.04 27.07 27.13
N GLY A 70 -0.89 26.43 26.32
CA GLY A 70 -2.24 26.87 26.01
C GLY A 70 -3.13 25.73 25.55
N GLU A 71 -4.25 26.08 24.95
CA GLU A 71 -5.12 25.09 24.33
C GLU A 71 -4.52 24.66 22.99
N PRO A 72 -4.26 23.35 22.78
CA PRO A 72 -3.70 22.88 21.53
C PRO A 72 -4.70 23.04 20.38
N SER A 73 -4.23 23.55 19.25
CA SER A 73 -5.00 23.57 18.00
C SER A 73 -4.11 23.38 16.79
N VAL A 74 -4.66 22.77 15.74
CA VAL A 74 -3.97 22.56 14.47
C VAL A 74 -4.09 23.83 13.64
N THR A 75 -2.99 24.26 13.03
CA THR A 75 -2.92 25.43 12.17
C THR A 75 -3.31 25.09 10.72
N ILE A 76 -3.42 26.11 9.87
CA ILE A 76 -3.61 25.93 8.42
C ILE A 76 -2.46 25.13 7.82
N ASP A 77 -1.21 25.37 8.27
CA ASP A 77 -0.03 24.64 7.79
C ASP A 77 -0.08 23.17 8.22
N GLY A 78 -0.58 22.87 9.44
CA GLY A 78 -0.81 21.52 9.89
C GLY A 78 -1.85 20.77 9.05
N PHE A 79 -2.96 21.40 8.71
CA PHE A 79 -3.95 20.83 7.80
C PHE A 79 -3.38 20.61 6.40
N SER A 80 -2.65 21.58 5.85
CA SER A 80 -2.01 21.48 4.54
C SER A 80 -0.99 20.34 4.48
N TYR A 81 -0.22 20.17 5.55
CA TYR A 81 0.71 19.04 5.69
C TYR A 81 -0.04 17.70 5.68
N MET A 82 -1.09 17.56 6.49
CA MET A 82 -1.89 16.33 6.53
C MET A 82 -2.46 15.98 5.15
N ASP A 83 -3.01 16.94 4.43
CA ASP A 83 -3.54 16.74 3.10
C ASP A 83 -2.45 16.33 2.10
N SER A 84 -1.28 16.96 2.15
CA SER A 84 -0.16 16.62 1.28
C SER A 84 0.34 15.20 1.48
N VAL A 85 0.44 14.75 2.74
CA VAL A 85 0.85 13.38 3.06
C VAL A 85 -0.21 12.36 2.63
N LYS A 86 -1.49 12.63 2.91
CA LYS A 86 -2.61 11.77 2.48
C LYS A 86 -2.67 11.64 0.95
N GLN A 87 -2.48 12.73 0.21
CA GLN A 87 -2.41 12.71 -1.25
C GLN A 87 -1.21 11.90 -1.76
N ALA A 88 -0.02 12.07 -1.16
CA ALA A 88 1.16 11.30 -1.53
C ALA A 88 0.99 9.79 -1.28
N GLN A 89 0.35 9.41 -0.17
CA GLN A 89 0.01 8.02 0.14
C GLN A 89 -1.00 7.45 -0.85
N ALA A 90 -2.06 8.19 -1.17
CA ALA A 90 -3.06 7.78 -2.16
C ALA A 90 -2.44 7.57 -3.55
N LEU A 91 -1.51 8.45 -3.96
CA LEU A 91 -0.79 8.31 -5.22
C LEU A 91 0.09 7.05 -5.23
N LYS A 92 0.81 6.75 -4.15
CA LYS A 92 1.60 5.51 -4.03
C LYS A 92 0.73 4.26 -4.16
N ILE A 93 -0.43 4.25 -3.51
CA ILE A 93 -1.39 3.13 -3.58
C ILE A 93 -1.92 2.98 -5.01
N ALA A 94 -2.29 4.07 -5.67
CA ALA A 94 -2.77 4.05 -7.04
C ALA A 94 -1.71 3.51 -8.02
N GLN A 95 -0.46 3.95 -7.89
CA GLN A 95 0.66 3.45 -8.71
C GLN A 95 0.94 1.96 -8.47
N ALA A 96 0.86 1.50 -7.22
CA ALA A 96 1.01 0.08 -6.90
C ALA A 96 -0.13 -0.76 -7.51
N ALA A 97 -1.37 -0.28 -7.44
CA ALA A 97 -2.53 -0.93 -8.04
C ALA A 97 -2.41 -1.00 -9.57
N GLU A 98 -1.95 0.06 -10.22
CA GLU A 98 -1.71 0.08 -11.67
C GLU A 98 -0.65 -0.95 -12.07
N LYS A 99 0.50 -0.99 -11.39
CA LYS A 99 1.54 -2.00 -11.63
C LYS A 99 1.00 -3.42 -11.49
N ASN A 100 0.22 -3.68 -10.44
CA ASN A 100 -0.38 -4.99 -10.23
C ASN A 100 -1.38 -5.35 -11.34
N SER A 101 -2.15 -4.38 -11.83
CA SER A 101 -3.07 -4.56 -12.96
C SER A 101 -2.33 -4.93 -14.25
N ILE A 102 -1.21 -4.26 -14.53
CA ILE A 102 -0.36 -4.57 -15.70
C ILE A 102 0.19 -6.00 -15.61
N VAL A 103 0.71 -6.39 -14.45
CA VAL A 103 1.23 -7.75 -14.22
C VAL A 103 0.12 -8.79 -14.38
N ALA A 104 -1.07 -8.52 -13.84
CA ALA A 104 -2.23 -9.41 -13.99
C ALA A 104 -2.64 -9.58 -15.46
N LYS A 105 -2.69 -8.49 -16.24
CA LYS A 105 -2.97 -8.55 -17.70
C LYS A 105 -1.94 -9.37 -18.45
N LEU A 106 -0.65 -9.20 -18.15
CA LEU A 106 0.42 -9.99 -18.78
C LEU A 106 0.30 -11.48 -18.47
N ASN A 107 -0.04 -11.82 -17.23
CA ASN A 107 -0.23 -13.21 -16.82
C ASN A 107 -1.47 -13.82 -17.45
N ALA A 108 -2.57 -13.07 -17.57
CA ALA A 108 -3.78 -13.51 -18.26
C ALA A 108 -3.51 -13.78 -19.73
N ASN A 109 -2.77 -12.92 -20.42
CA ASN A 109 -2.39 -13.12 -21.82
C ASN A 109 -1.51 -14.38 -22.00
N LYS A 110 -0.55 -14.63 -21.11
CA LYS A 110 0.26 -15.86 -21.12
C LYS A 110 -0.61 -17.11 -20.92
N ALA A 111 -1.53 -17.10 -19.97
CA ALA A 111 -2.45 -18.21 -19.73
C ALA A 111 -3.36 -18.46 -20.93
N PHE A 112 -3.85 -17.41 -21.58
CA PHE A 112 -4.65 -17.53 -22.80
C PHE A 112 -3.86 -18.19 -23.93
N ILE A 113 -2.63 -17.75 -24.19
CA ILE A 113 -1.76 -18.34 -25.23
C ILE A 113 -1.51 -19.84 -24.94
N LEU A 114 -1.19 -20.19 -23.69
CA LEU A 114 -0.99 -21.58 -23.28
C LEU A 114 -2.25 -22.42 -23.49
N SER A 115 -3.42 -21.86 -23.18
CA SER A 115 -4.70 -22.52 -23.41
C SER A 115 -4.97 -22.79 -24.90
N VAL A 116 -4.72 -21.82 -25.76
CA VAL A 116 -4.86 -21.97 -27.22
C VAL A 116 -3.91 -23.05 -27.75
N VAL A 117 -2.65 -23.02 -27.34
CA VAL A 117 -1.66 -24.05 -27.73
C VAL A 117 -2.10 -25.44 -27.25
N SER A 118 -2.61 -25.57 -26.03
CA SER A 118 -3.10 -26.85 -25.50
C SER A 118 -4.29 -27.37 -26.30
N ILE A 119 -5.23 -26.52 -26.67
CA ILE A 119 -6.38 -26.90 -27.53
C ILE A 119 -5.88 -27.37 -28.89
N LEU A 120 -4.98 -26.64 -29.53
CA LEU A 120 -4.42 -27.03 -30.83
C LEU A 120 -3.72 -28.38 -30.79
N LEU A 121 -2.90 -28.63 -29.75
CA LEU A 121 -2.26 -29.93 -29.55
C LEU A 121 -3.28 -31.06 -29.37
N THR A 122 -4.33 -30.81 -28.60
CA THR A 122 -5.40 -31.79 -28.38
C THR A 122 -6.14 -32.11 -29.68
N VAL A 123 -6.40 -31.12 -30.51
CA VAL A 123 -7.01 -31.31 -31.83
C VAL A 123 -6.11 -32.14 -32.73
N ILE A 124 -4.81 -31.81 -32.80
CA ILE A 124 -3.83 -32.55 -33.64
C ILE A 124 -3.74 -34.01 -33.24
N ILE A 125 -3.63 -34.30 -31.92
CA ILE A 125 -3.54 -35.67 -31.41
C ILE A 125 -4.83 -36.45 -31.69
N ASN A 126 -5.99 -35.83 -31.59
CA ASN A 126 -7.24 -36.49 -31.92
C ASN A 126 -7.45 -36.73 -33.43
N LEU A 127 -6.99 -35.81 -34.29
CA LEU A 127 -6.98 -35.99 -35.75
C LEU A 127 -6.09 -37.18 -36.14
N ASP A 128 -4.90 -37.30 -35.54
CA ASP A 128 -3.99 -38.42 -35.79
C ASP A 128 -4.61 -39.76 -35.40
N LYS A 129 -5.25 -39.81 -34.25
CA LYS A 129 -6.03 -41.03 -33.83
C LYS A 129 -7.20 -41.35 -34.76
N LEU A 130 -7.86 -40.35 -35.30
CA LEU A 130 -8.98 -40.51 -36.20
C LEU A 130 -8.49 -41.05 -37.55
N VAL A 131 -7.39 -40.51 -38.07
CA VAL A 131 -6.75 -40.97 -39.33
C VAL A 131 -6.22 -42.40 -39.16
N THR A 132 -5.58 -42.73 -38.05
CA THR A 132 -5.04 -44.09 -37.82
C THR A 132 -6.15 -45.14 -37.59
N ASN A 133 -7.34 -44.78 -37.15
CA ASN A 133 -8.46 -45.68 -36.97
C ASN A 133 -9.43 -45.75 -38.17
N LEU A 134 -9.32 -44.79 -39.12
CA LEU A 134 -10.16 -44.78 -40.34
C LEU A 134 -10.11 -46.06 -41.14
N PRO A 135 -8.94 -46.73 -41.40
CA PRO A 135 -8.85 -47.97 -42.11
C PRO A 135 -9.60 -49.12 -41.41
N LYS A 136 -9.57 -49.14 -40.08
CA LYS A 136 -10.32 -50.13 -39.27
C LYS A 136 -11.84 -49.95 -39.40
N LEU A 137 -12.30 -48.71 -39.38
CA LEU A 137 -13.73 -48.40 -39.55
C LEU A 137 -14.20 -48.75 -40.97
N LEU A 138 -13.41 -48.53 -42.01
CA LEU A 138 -13.71 -48.90 -43.38
C LEU A 138 -13.74 -50.42 -43.58
N SER A 139 -12.87 -51.19 -42.89
CA SER A 139 -12.89 -52.65 -42.93
C SER A 139 -14.15 -53.23 -42.31
N TYR A 140 -14.67 -52.65 -41.23
CA TYR A 140 -15.94 -53.06 -40.61
C TYR A 140 -17.13 -52.77 -41.52
N LEU A 141 -17.13 -51.65 -42.22
CA LEU A 141 -18.19 -51.29 -43.20
C LEU A 141 -18.22 -52.21 -44.42
N ASN A 142 -17.06 -52.70 -44.86
CA ASN A 142 -16.96 -53.63 -45.99
C ASN A 142 -17.35 -55.08 -45.62
N LEU A 143 -17.34 -55.43 -44.33
CA LEU A 143 -17.79 -56.74 -43.84
C LEU A 143 -19.31 -56.81 -43.68
N LEU A 144 -20.02 -55.69 -43.75
CA LEU A 144 -21.47 -55.58 -43.64
C LEU A 144 -22.21 -55.58 -44.98
N LYS A 145 -21.47 -55.71 -46.09
CA LYS A 145 -21.99 -55.94 -47.44
C LYS A 145 -21.88 -57.43 -47.83
#